data_28389700549bda9b5f8a1e317a4d44bc
#
_entry.id   28389700549bda9b5f8a1e317a4d44bc
#
_cell.length_a   1.000
_cell.length_b   1.000
_cell.length_c   1.000
_cell.angle_alpha   90.00
_cell.angle_beta   90.00
_cell.angle_gamma   90.00
#
_symmetry.space_group_name_H-M   'P 1'
#
loop_
_entity.id
_entity.type
_entity.pdbx_description
1 polymer ?
#
loop_
_entity_poly.entity_id
_entity_poly.type
_entity_poly.pdbx_seq_one_letter_code
_entity_poly.pdbx_strand_id
1 'polypeptide(L)'
;SSFGLSILYTVGHVIIAWACATLIFNASFLVASADAILEPIINGFWFYLLHKYAHKKLKTGSLAVIYTLGHFLIATSWSFFLLGFALDKAILDAIIEPLLNGFWFYSLVYIWNSQPKQVTN
;
A
#
# COMPACT_ATOMS: atom_id res chain seq x y z
N SER A 1 -12.85 5.65 15.85
CA SER A 1 -11.50 5.84 16.39
C SER A 1 -10.47 5.65 15.30
N SER A 2 -9.31 6.24 15.50
CA SER A 2 -8.20 6.10 14.53
C SER A 2 -7.77 4.64 14.38
N PHE A 3 -7.86 3.88 15.47
CA PHE A 3 -7.52 2.45 15.43
C PHE A 3 -8.48 1.67 14.55
N GLY A 4 -9.80 1.93 14.70
CA GLY A 4 -10.81 1.28 13.86
C GLY A 4 -10.67 1.65 12.40
N LEU A 5 -10.38 2.91 12.13
CA LEU A 5 -10.15 3.39 10.78
C LEU A 5 -8.94 2.69 10.15
N SER A 6 -7.86 2.55 10.92
CA SER A 6 -6.65 1.86 10.45
C SER A 6 -6.92 0.40 10.12
N ILE A 7 -7.71 -0.28 10.94
CA ILE A 7 -8.07 -1.68 10.68
C ILE A 7 -8.86 -1.79 9.38
N LEU A 8 -9.86 -0.92 9.19
CA LEU A 8 -10.67 -0.95 7.96
C LEU A 8 -9.82 -0.63 6.74
N TYR A 9 -8.92 0.33 6.85
CA TYR A 9 -8.01 0.64 5.76
C TYR A 9 -7.13 -0.56 5.42
N THR A 10 -6.56 -1.19 6.44
CA THR A 10 -5.66 -2.33 6.24
C THR A 10 -6.38 -3.50 5.60
N VAL A 11 -7.59 -3.81 6.05
CA VAL A 11 -8.38 -4.90 5.46
C VAL A 11 -8.64 -4.63 3.97
N GLY A 12 -9.07 -3.42 3.63
CA GLY A 12 -9.30 -3.05 2.24
C GLY A 12 -8.03 -3.07 1.42
N HIS A 13 -6.92 -2.61 1.99
CA HIS A 13 -5.62 -2.62 1.33
C HIS A 13 -5.18 -4.05 0.99
N VAL A 14 -5.33 -4.98 1.94
CA VAL A 14 -4.99 -6.39 1.70
C VAL A 14 -5.86 -6.98 0.61
N ILE A 15 -7.16 -6.68 0.63
CA ILE A 15 -8.09 -7.17 -0.40
C ILE A 15 -7.70 -6.62 -1.78
N ILE A 16 -7.36 -5.34 -1.86
CA ILE A 16 -6.93 -4.71 -3.13
C ILE A 16 -5.65 -5.36 -3.63
N ALA A 17 -4.66 -5.56 -2.76
CA ALA A 17 -3.40 -6.20 -3.13
C ALA A 17 -3.63 -7.62 -3.63
N TRP A 18 -4.49 -8.37 -2.95
CA TRP A 18 -4.84 -9.73 -3.36
C TRP A 18 -5.53 -9.73 -4.72
N ALA A 19 -6.48 -8.82 -4.93
CA ALA A 19 -7.20 -8.71 -6.19
C ALA A 19 -6.27 -8.32 -7.33
N CYS A 20 -5.36 -7.38 -7.10
CA CYS A 20 -4.38 -6.99 -8.12
C CYS A 20 -3.48 -8.15 -8.49
N ALA A 21 -2.98 -8.89 -7.51
CA ALA A 21 -2.12 -10.04 -7.79
C ALA A 21 -2.88 -11.09 -8.58
N THR A 22 -4.13 -11.35 -8.24
CA THR A 22 -4.94 -12.35 -8.92
C THR A 22 -5.30 -11.92 -10.33
N LEU A 23 -5.74 -10.67 -10.51
CA LEU A 23 -6.28 -10.21 -11.79
C LEU A 23 -5.19 -9.75 -12.76
N ILE A 24 -4.16 -9.08 -12.27
CA ILE A 24 -3.09 -8.58 -13.15
C ILE A 24 -2.08 -9.66 -13.47
N PHE A 25 -1.66 -10.40 -12.45
CA PHE A 25 -0.61 -11.41 -12.61
C PHE A 25 -1.16 -12.81 -12.83
N ASN A 26 -2.47 -13.01 -12.67
CA ASN A 26 -3.07 -14.34 -12.70
C ASN A 26 -2.39 -15.27 -11.69
N ALA A 27 -2.04 -14.73 -10.53
CA ALA A 27 -1.34 -15.48 -9.51
C ALA A 27 -2.25 -16.50 -8.84
N SER A 28 -1.66 -17.58 -8.33
CA SER A 28 -2.39 -18.55 -7.52
C SER A 28 -2.85 -17.91 -6.20
N PHE A 29 -3.84 -18.52 -5.57
CA PHE A 29 -4.34 -18.02 -4.28
C PHE A 29 -3.22 -17.88 -3.27
N LEU A 30 -2.32 -18.88 -3.19
CA LEU A 30 -1.22 -18.85 -2.23
C LEU A 30 -0.26 -17.69 -2.50
N VAL A 31 0.14 -17.50 -3.76
CA VAL A 31 1.08 -16.44 -4.12
C VAL A 31 0.43 -15.07 -3.91
N ALA A 32 -0.83 -14.90 -4.32
CA ALA A 32 -1.53 -13.64 -4.14
C ALA A 32 -1.69 -13.28 -2.66
N SER A 33 -2.00 -14.27 -1.83
CA SER A 33 -2.15 -14.05 -0.39
C SER A 33 -0.82 -13.71 0.26
N ALA A 34 0.26 -14.40 -0.10
CA ALA A 34 1.59 -14.10 0.42
C ALA A 34 2.02 -12.69 0.04
N ASP A 35 1.81 -12.30 -1.22
CA ASP A 35 2.14 -10.96 -1.69
C ASP A 35 1.36 -9.89 -0.94
N ALA A 36 0.06 -10.11 -0.76
CA ALA A 36 -0.81 -9.14 -0.10
C ALA A 36 -0.41 -8.88 1.35
N ILE A 37 0.23 -9.86 1.99
CA ILE A 37 0.65 -9.73 3.38
C ILE A 37 2.11 -9.24 3.48
N LEU A 38 3.00 -9.80 2.67
CA LEU A 38 4.44 -9.52 2.80
C LEU A 38 4.85 -8.17 2.22
N GLU A 39 4.24 -7.75 1.12
CA GLU A 39 4.62 -6.49 0.49
C GLU A 39 4.39 -5.28 1.41
N PRO A 40 3.24 -5.15 2.09
CA PRO A 40 3.06 -4.04 3.03
C PRO A 40 4.08 -4.04 4.17
N ILE A 41 4.52 -5.21 4.62
CA ILE A 41 5.52 -5.31 5.67
C ILE A 41 6.86 -4.74 5.18
N ILE A 42 7.25 -5.08 3.97
CA ILE A 42 8.49 -4.58 3.38
C ILE A 42 8.41 -3.07 3.18
N ASN A 43 7.30 -2.58 2.68
CA ASN A 43 7.10 -1.14 2.49
C ASN A 43 7.04 -0.39 3.82
N GLY A 44 6.49 -0.99 4.85
CA GLY A 44 6.50 -0.41 6.19
C GLY A 44 7.91 -0.28 6.74
N PHE A 45 8.75 -1.29 6.49
CA PHE A 45 10.15 -1.23 6.89
C PHE A 45 10.89 -0.12 6.14
N TRP A 46 10.63 0.02 4.84
CA TRP A 46 11.20 1.11 4.04
C TRP A 46 10.77 2.47 4.59
N PHE A 47 9.49 2.64 4.90
CA PHE A 47 8.99 3.89 5.47
C PHE A 47 9.69 4.18 6.81
N TYR A 48 9.82 3.15 7.64
CA TYR A 48 10.48 3.31 8.94
C TYR A 48 11.92 3.81 8.77
N LEU A 49 12.69 3.18 7.88
CA LEU A 49 14.06 3.58 7.65
C LEU A 49 14.16 5.00 7.11
N LEU A 50 13.31 5.32 6.14
CA LEU A 50 13.31 6.65 5.55
C LEU A 50 12.97 7.71 6.58
N HIS A 51 11.93 7.49 7.36
CA HIS A 51 11.51 8.44 8.37
C HIS A 51 12.58 8.61 9.45
N LYS A 52 13.16 7.49 9.90
CA LYS A 52 14.17 7.52 10.97
C LYS A 52 15.39 8.36 10.57
N TYR A 53 15.85 8.23 9.33
CA TYR A 53 17.11 8.84 8.92
C TYR A 53 16.95 10.15 8.16
N ALA A 54 15.78 10.45 7.63
CA ALA A 54 15.62 11.59 6.74
C ALA A 54 14.58 12.62 7.19
N HIS A 55 13.73 12.31 8.19
CA HIS A 55 12.63 13.23 8.53
C HIS A 55 13.10 14.60 9.02
N LYS A 56 14.27 14.67 9.64
CA LYS A 56 14.82 15.95 10.12
C LYS A 56 15.50 16.75 9.01
N LYS A 57 15.89 16.10 7.93
CA LYS A 57 16.65 16.73 6.86
C LYS A 57 15.77 17.14 5.68
N LEU A 58 14.62 16.51 5.51
CA LEU A 58 13.75 16.69 4.37
C LEU A 58 12.37 17.19 4.80
N LYS A 59 11.78 18.03 3.94
CA LYS A 59 10.40 18.46 4.12
C LYS A 59 9.46 17.29 3.88
N THR A 60 8.26 17.39 4.45
CA THR A 60 7.24 16.35 4.33
C THR A 60 6.95 15.98 2.88
N GLY A 61 6.86 16.99 1.99
CA GLY A 61 6.63 16.71 0.57
C GLY A 61 7.76 15.92 -0.07
N SER A 62 9.01 16.24 0.27
CA SER A 62 10.17 15.52 -0.25
C SER A 62 10.21 14.10 0.28
N LEU A 63 9.87 13.90 1.57
CA LEU A 63 9.78 12.56 2.13
C LEU A 63 8.72 11.73 1.41
N ALA A 64 7.57 12.32 1.12
CA ALA A 64 6.49 11.63 0.41
C ALA A 64 6.93 11.19 -0.98
N VAL A 65 7.63 12.06 -1.71
CA VAL A 65 8.13 11.73 -3.05
C VAL A 65 9.14 10.59 -2.97
N ILE A 66 10.10 10.67 -2.05
CA ILE A 66 11.13 9.64 -1.90
C ILE A 66 10.51 8.32 -1.46
N TYR A 67 9.55 8.37 -0.53
CA TYR A 67 8.83 7.18 -0.12
C TYR A 67 8.13 6.53 -1.31
N THR A 68 7.42 7.34 -2.11
CA THR A 68 6.67 6.83 -3.26
C THR A 68 7.60 6.20 -4.30
N LEU A 69 8.73 6.84 -4.59
CA LEU A 69 9.70 6.27 -5.53
C LEU A 69 10.27 4.95 -5.01
N GLY A 70 10.62 4.90 -3.73
CA GLY A 70 11.11 3.67 -3.12
C GLY A 70 10.05 2.59 -3.10
N HIS A 71 8.82 2.94 -2.78
CA HIS A 71 7.70 1.99 -2.82
C HIS A 71 7.50 1.41 -4.22
N PHE A 72 7.55 2.27 -5.25
CA PHE A 72 7.44 1.81 -6.63
C PHE A 72 8.56 0.82 -6.98
N LEU A 73 9.79 1.14 -6.61
CA LEU A 73 10.93 0.27 -6.88
C LEU A 73 10.82 -1.06 -6.12
N ILE A 74 10.38 -1.01 -4.87
CA ILE A 74 10.21 -2.22 -4.06
C ILE A 74 9.11 -3.09 -4.67
N ALA A 75 7.97 -2.50 -5.02
CA ALA A 75 6.85 -3.25 -5.58
C ALA A 75 7.23 -3.91 -6.91
N THR A 76 7.90 -3.16 -7.78
CA THR A 76 8.33 -3.69 -9.08
C THR A 76 9.36 -4.79 -8.91
N SER A 77 10.37 -4.57 -8.06
CA SER A 77 11.42 -5.56 -7.82
C SER A 77 10.88 -6.82 -7.16
N TRP A 78 10.00 -6.64 -6.17
CA TRP A 78 9.37 -7.75 -5.48
C TRP A 78 8.61 -8.64 -6.46
N SER A 79 7.79 -8.03 -7.30
CA SER A 79 6.98 -8.79 -8.25
C SER A 79 7.83 -9.47 -9.31
N PHE A 80 8.84 -8.75 -9.82
CA PHE A 80 9.66 -9.29 -10.91
C PHE A 80 10.65 -10.34 -10.42
N PHE A 81 11.42 -10.04 -9.37
CA PHE A 81 12.52 -10.91 -8.95
C PHE A 81 12.08 -12.02 -8.02
N LEU A 82 11.18 -11.75 -7.08
CA LEU A 82 10.81 -12.74 -6.07
C LEU A 82 9.59 -13.55 -6.45
N LEU A 83 8.61 -12.93 -7.09
CA LEU A 83 7.38 -13.63 -7.48
C LEU A 83 7.45 -14.15 -8.93
N GLY A 84 8.45 -13.74 -9.70
CA GLY A 84 8.65 -14.22 -11.04
C GLY A 84 7.64 -13.71 -12.06
N PHE A 85 6.95 -12.60 -11.78
CA PHE A 85 6.00 -12.02 -12.71
C PHE A 85 6.71 -11.26 -13.82
N ALA A 86 6.04 -11.13 -14.98
CA ALA A 86 6.57 -10.38 -16.11
C ALA A 86 6.79 -8.91 -15.72
N LEU A 87 7.85 -8.30 -16.22
CA LEU A 87 8.23 -6.94 -15.87
C LEU A 87 7.14 -5.93 -16.21
N ASP A 88 6.51 -6.05 -17.38
CA ASP A 88 5.43 -5.14 -17.78
C ASP A 88 4.26 -5.20 -16.80
N LYS A 89 3.90 -6.38 -16.33
CA LYS A 89 2.82 -6.54 -15.34
C LYS A 89 3.25 -6.05 -13.97
N ALA A 90 4.52 -6.25 -13.61
CA ALA A 90 5.04 -5.75 -12.34
C ALA A 90 4.97 -4.22 -12.28
N ILE A 91 5.33 -3.55 -13.37
CA ILE A 91 5.24 -2.10 -13.46
C ILE A 91 3.77 -1.65 -13.41
N LEU A 92 2.90 -2.35 -14.15
CA LEU A 92 1.48 -2.02 -14.15
C LEU A 92 0.88 -2.13 -12.75
N ASP A 93 1.18 -3.19 -12.03
CA ASP A 93 0.70 -3.37 -10.66
C ASP A 93 1.24 -2.28 -9.74
N ALA A 94 2.52 -1.95 -9.87
CA ALA A 94 3.16 -0.93 -9.04
C ALA A 94 2.53 0.46 -9.23
N ILE A 95 1.86 0.68 -10.36
CA ILE A 95 1.14 1.93 -10.63
C ILE A 95 -0.33 1.81 -10.20
N ILE A 96 -1.00 0.74 -10.57
CA ILE A 96 -2.44 0.58 -10.35
C ILE A 96 -2.77 0.37 -8.88
N GLU A 97 -2.00 -0.46 -8.20
CA GLU A 97 -2.30 -0.80 -6.80
C GLU A 97 -2.29 0.43 -5.88
N PRO A 98 -1.27 1.30 -5.92
CA PRO A 98 -1.30 2.51 -5.10
C PRO A 98 -2.47 3.43 -5.44
N LEU A 99 -2.86 3.51 -6.72
CA LEU A 99 -4.00 4.33 -7.11
C LEU A 99 -5.29 3.79 -6.51
N LEU A 100 -5.49 2.47 -6.54
CA LEU A 100 -6.66 1.85 -5.93
C LEU A 100 -6.65 2.02 -4.42
N ASN A 101 -5.49 1.89 -3.79
CA ASN A 101 -5.37 2.08 -2.36
C ASN A 101 -5.62 3.54 -1.97
N GLY A 102 -5.18 4.47 -2.78
CA GLY A 102 -5.45 5.89 -2.54
C GLY A 102 -6.94 6.19 -2.66
N PHE A 103 -7.60 5.63 -3.67
CA PHE A 103 -9.04 5.78 -3.83
C PHE A 103 -9.79 5.16 -2.65
N TRP A 104 -9.37 3.98 -2.22
CA TRP A 104 -9.96 3.32 -1.05
C TRP A 104 -9.79 4.17 0.21
N PHE A 105 -8.58 4.68 0.43
CA PHE A 105 -8.31 5.52 1.59
C PHE A 105 -9.18 6.78 1.58
N TYR A 106 -9.25 7.45 0.44
CA TYR A 106 -10.07 8.65 0.31
C TYR A 106 -11.54 8.34 0.58
N SER A 107 -12.06 7.27 -0.03
CA SER A 107 -13.47 6.89 0.15
C SER A 107 -13.76 6.53 1.60
N LEU A 108 -12.85 5.79 2.22
CA LEU A 108 -13.01 5.37 3.61
C LEU A 108 -13.03 6.57 4.56
N VAL A 109 -12.09 7.50 4.39
CA VAL A 109 -12.03 8.69 5.23
C VAL A 109 -13.26 9.56 5.02
N TYR A 110 -13.70 9.70 3.77
CA TYR A 110 -14.89 10.47 3.48
C TYR A 110 -16.12 9.89 4.17
N ILE A 111 -16.32 8.57 4.06
CA ILE A 111 -17.46 7.91 4.70
C ILE A 111 -17.34 7.99 6.22
N TRP A 112 -16.13 7.77 6.75
CA TRP A 112 -15.88 7.81 8.20
C TRP A 112 -16.23 9.19 8.78
N ASN A 113 -15.82 10.24 8.10
CA ASN A 113 -16.05 11.61 8.57
C ASN A 113 -17.47 12.06 8.37
N SER A 114 -18.25 11.43 7.49
CA SER A 114 -19.65 11.78 7.26
C SER A 114 -20.58 11.10 8.26
N GLN A 115 -20.08 10.17 9.07
CA GLN A 115 -20.90 9.56 10.11
C GLN A 115 -21.19 10.56 11.22
N PRO A 116 -22.37 10.47 11.84
CA PRO A 116 -22.65 11.35 12.99
C PRO A 116 -21.57 11.17 14.03
N LYS A 117 -20.98 12.27 14.47
CA LYS A 117 -19.98 12.20 15.51
C LYS A 117 -20.65 11.70 16.78
N GLN A 118 -20.17 10.57 17.28
CA GLN A 118 -20.56 10.15 18.60
C GLN A 118 -20.03 11.18 19.58
N VAL A 119 -20.91 11.59 20.47
CA VAL A 119 -20.48 12.48 21.55
C VAL A 119 -19.64 11.62 22.49
N THR A 120 -18.38 11.55 22.18
CA THR A 120 -17.42 10.93 23.09
C THR A 120 -16.83 12.03 23.92
N ASN A 121 -17.02 11.88 25.16
CA ASN A 121 -16.39 12.77 26.11
C ASN A 121 -15.02 12.24 26.46
#